data_56f56b116d34e3d5ff4bf70e02d42667
#
_entry.id   56f56b116d34e3d5ff4bf70e02d42667
#
_cell.length_a   1.000
_cell.length_b   1.000
_cell.length_c   1.000
_cell.angle_alpha   90.00
_cell.angle_beta   90.00
_cell.angle_gamma   90.00
#
_symmetry.space_group_name_H-M   'P 1'
#
loop_
_entity.id
_entity.type
_entity.pdbx_description
1 polymer ?
#
loop_
_entity_poly.entity_id
_entity_poly.type
_entity_poly.pdbx_seq_one_letter_code
_entity_poly.pdbx_strand_id
1 'polypeptide(L)'
;MALRVAQVCGIWFWLAFAFFLFVIFHQSDLVLPTPTHTPNLDSPSPSTRTPLTTQQRISRSESAWRTSVSLRHEMSSHHPKYPHIPFFPAQKLSDFAKTPYTLWDFFPATWTCPHDIQRVGRLGDGGKWVCGMSLYEKHHSPSPSTSSAQTAQPADPEPGITIYSFGVNDESTFEAEMLTRIPLAQIYAYDFSVTKFGPQLSSSHASRAHFHKYGLGAKDIPSRTPPFYTLQTLMKQNSHSYIDILKIDIEGSEYTALDSFMDFHDKERGGSGKLPVGQVMIELHLVDDEHVHFERFTKWWERLEEFGMRPTWFETNLLAVTLGEGKTDPRCVEYVWVNVNDERSILLGE
;
A
#
# COMPACT_ATOMS: atom_id res chain seq x y z
N MET A 1 -21.17 43.82 44.52
CA MET A 1 -21.28 44.13 43.09
C MET A 1 -21.18 42.87 42.19
N ALA A 2 -20.68 41.76 42.69
CA ALA A 2 -20.51 40.51 41.96
C ALA A 2 -21.81 39.67 41.73
N LEU A 3 -22.80 39.79 42.60
CA LEU A 3 -24.06 39.00 42.49
C LEU A 3 -25.04 39.48 41.39
N ARG A 4 -24.92 40.71 40.90
CA ARG A 4 -25.79 41.24 39.84
C ARG A 4 -25.33 40.87 38.43
N VAL A 5 -24.04 40.57 38.26
CA VAL A 5 -23.49 40.20 36.93
C VAL A 5 -23.83 38.76 36.56
N ALA A 6 -23.86 37.84 37.52
CA ALA A 6 -24.21 36.45 37.30
C ALA A 6 -25.67 36.23 36.89
N GLN A 7 -26.61 37.05 37.36
CA GLN A 7 -27.99 36.94 36.95
C GLN A 7 -28.29 37.42 35.51
N VAL A 8 -27.55 38.44 35.05
CA VAL A 8 -27.73 38.98 33.72
C VAL A 8 -27.14 38.02 32.67
N CYS A 9 -25.98 37.37 32.90
CA CYS A 9 -25.43 36.36 32.02
C CYS A 9 -26.30 35.12 31.89
N GLY A 10 -26.96 34.67 32.96
CA GLY A 10 -27.91 33.54 32.92
C GLY A 10 -29.11 33.78 32.03
N ILE A 11 -29.68 35.00 32.08
CA ILE A 11 -30.85 35.34 31.27
C ILE A 11 -30.51 35.38 29.78
N TRP A 12 -29.36 35.93 29.40
CA TRP A 12 -28.95 35.96 28.01
C TRP A 12 -28.63 34.58 27.46
N PHE A 13 -28.11 33.68 28.29
CA PHE A 13 -27.84 32.30 27.88
C PHE A 13 -29.17 31.55 27.60
N TRP A 14 -30.17 31.69 28.46
CA TRP A 14 -31.47 31.06 28.27
C TRP A 14 -32.23 31.65 27.09
N LEU A 15 -32.11 32.94 26.83
CA LEU A 15 -32.73 33.57 25.66
C LEU A 15 -32.07 33.13 24.36
N ALA A 16 -30.73 33.00 24.33
CA ALA A 16 -30.03 32.48 23.18
C ALA A 16 -30.35 31.00 22.92
N PHE A 17 -30.45 30.18 23.97
CA PHE A 17 -30.81 28.78 23.85
C PHE A 17 -32.29 28.60 23.41
N ALA A 18 -33.20 29.40 23.91
CA ALA A 18 -34.60 29.40 23.47
C ALA A 18 -34.74 29.87 22.02
N PHE A 19 -33.95 30.88 21.58
CA PHE A 19 -33.92 31.32 20.21
C PHE A 19 -33.37 30.24 19.28
N PHE A 20 -32.31 29.53 19.73
CA PHE A 20 -31.71 28.42 18.96
C PHE A 20 -32.70 27.25 18.80
N LEU A 21 -33.42 26.88 19.86
CA LEU A 21 -34.47 25.87 19.78
C LEU A 21 -35.64 26.35 18.90
N PHE A 22 -36.04 27.63 18.97
CA PHE A 22 -37.08 28.17 18.12
C PHE A 22 -36.69 28.11 16.64
N VAL A 23 -35.43 28.40 16.30
CA VAL A 23 -34.93 28.28 14.92
C VAL A 23 -34.94 26.82 14.47
N ILE A 24 -34.54 25.87 15.34
CA ILE A 24 -34.55 24.44 14.99
C ILE A 24 -35.99 23.94 14.77
N PHE A 25 -36.93 24.32 15.62
CA PHE A 25 -38.32 23.85 15.49
C PHE A 25 -39.10 24.58 14.37
N HIS A 26 -38.74 25.80 14.00
CA HIS A 26 -39.35 26.50 12.86
C HIS A 26 -38.77 26.11 11.49
N GLN A 27 -37.58 25.45 11.44
CA GLN A 27 -37.06 24.89 10.18
C GLN A 27 -37.73 23.57 9.79
N SER A 28 -38.47 22.92 10.68
CA SER A 28 -39.14 21.66 10.35
C SER A 28 -40.43 21.82 9.50
N ASP A 29 -40.90 23.04 9.27
CA ASP A 29 -42.09 23.29 8.43
C ASP A 29 -41.77 23.83 7.04
N LEU A 30 -40.50 23.88 6.63
CA LEU A 30 -40.13 24.11 5.25
C LEU A 30 -40.34 22.81 4.45
N VAL A 31 -41.60 22.52 4.17
CA VAL A 31 -42.01 21.60 3.11
C VAL A 31 -41.50 22.23 1.81
N LEU A 32 -40.34 21.81 1.34
CA LEU A 32 -39.91 22.11 0.00
C LEU A 32 -41.00 21.61 -0.96
N PRO A 33 -41.50 22.46 -1.88
CA PRO A 33 -42.43 21.98 -2.87
C PRO A 33 -41.77 20.86 -3.65
N THR A 34 -42.32 19.66 -3.55
CA THR A 34 -41.96 18.56 -4.41
C THR A 34 -42.15 19.02 -5.84
N PRO A 35 -41.09 19.04 -6.67
CA PRO A 35 -41.29 19.34 -8.08
C PRO A 35 -42.13 18.22 -8.66
N THR A 36 -43.40 18.54 -8.99
CA THR A 36 -44.28 17.69 -9.81
C THR A 36 -43.90 17.72 -11.27
N HIS A 37 -42.58 17.71 -11.54
CA HIS A 37 -42.07 17.31 -12.83
C HIS A 37 -41.84 15.81 -12.75
N THR A 38 -42.79 15.03 -13.23
CA THR A 38 -42.46 13.73 -13.79
C THR A 38 -41.58 14.00 -15.00
N PRO A 39 -40.26 13.77 -14.91
CA PRO A 39 -39.48 13.72 -16.12
C PRO A 39 -40.02 12.53 -16.90
N ASN A 40 -40.46 12.77 -18.12
CA ASN A 40 -40.50 11.70 -19.09
C ASN A 40 -39.10 11.08 -19.08
N LEU A 41 -38.95 10.02 -18.34
CA LEU A 41 -37.82 9.13 -18.37
C LEU A 41 -37.95 8.30 -19.66
N ASP A 42 -37.78 8.95 -20.81
CA ASP A 42 -37.03 8.34 -21.87
C ASP A 42 -35.63 8.15 -21.31
N SER A 43 -35.48 7.16 -20.43
CA SER A 43 -34.19 6.70 -19.97
C SER A 43 -33.42 6.33 -21.22
N PRO A 44 -32.33 7.05 -21.54
CA PRO A 44 -31.45 6.53 -22.58
C PRO A 44 -31.12 5.12 -22.12
N SER A 45 -31.45 4.15 -22.94
CA SER A 45 -31.08 2.75 -22.79
C SER A 45 -29.65 2.72 -22.20
N PRO A 46 -29.38 2.04 -21.08
CA PRO A 46 -28.07 2.05 -20.47
C PRO A 46 -27.10 1.71 -21.59
N SER A 47 -26.31 2.71 -21.99
CA SER A 47 -25.30 2.48 -23.02
C SER A 47 -24.44 1.35 -22.45
N THR A 48 -24.50 0.19 -23.09
CA THR A 48 -23.69 -0.96 -22.72
C THR A 48 -22.24 -0.59 -22.96
N ARG A 49 -21.66 0.16 -22.00
CA ARG A 49 -20.23 0.45 -22.03
C ARG A 49 -19.53 -0.89 -21.88
N THR A 50 -18.92 -1.34 -22.94
CA THR A 50 -18.05 -2.52 -22.87
C THR A 50 -17.05 -2.31 -21.73
N PRO A 51 -16.95 -3.21 -20.77
CA PRO A 51 -15.94 -3.12 -19.72
C PRO A 51 -14.55 -2.99 -20.35
N LEU A 52 -13.71 -2.16 -19.74
CA LEU A 52 -12.33 -2.03 -20.19
C LEU A 52 -11.57 -3.33 -19.96
N THR A 53 -10.75 -3.73 -20.91
CA THR A 53 -9.80 -4.83 -20.74
C THR A 53 -8.74 -4.43 -19.68
N THR A 54 -8.03 -5.40 -19.12
CA THR A 54 -6.92 -5.17 -18.18
C THR A 54 -5.88 -4.25 -18.80
N GLN A 55 -5.49 -4.48 -20.06
CA GLN A 55 -4.53 -3.64 -20.78
C GLN A 55 -5.00 -2.19 -20.94
N GLN A 56 -6.28 -1.97 -21.19
CA GLN A 56 -6.86 -0.63 -21.28
C GLN A 56 -6.85 0.07 -19.91
N ARG A 57 -7.11 -0.67 -18.84
CA ARG A 57 -7.00 -0.14 -17.46
C ARG A 57 -5.55 0.24 -17.12
N ILE A 58 -4.59 -0.65 -17.41
CA ILE A 58 -3.17 -0.41 -17.25
C ILE A 58 -2.74 0.84 -18.01
N SER A 59 -3.10 0.97 -19.29
CA SER A 59 -2.74 2.13 -20.11
C SER A 59 -3.25 3.45 -19.53
N ARG A 60 -4.47 3.47 -18.99
CA ARG A 60 -5.03 4.66 -18.32
C ARG A 60 -4.27 4.97 -17.03
N SER A 61 -3.95 3.96 -16.25
CA SER A 61 -3.19 4.10 -15.00
C SER A 61 -1.78 4.62 -15.26
N GLU A 62 -1.11 4.14 -16.32
CA GLU A 62 0.19 4.67 -16.76
C GLU A 62 0.11 6.16 -17.14
N SER A 63 -0.96 6.58 -17.81
CA SER A 63 -1.16 7.98 -18.14
C SER A 63 -1.34 8.85 -16.89
N ALA A 64 -2.15 8.40 -15.94
CA ALA A 64 -2.37 9.11 -14.67
C ALA A 64 -1.08 9.22 -13.84
N TRP A 65 -0.33 8.11 -13.74
CA TRP A 65 0.96 8.08 -13.06
C TRP A 65 1.97 9.04 -13.69
N ARG A 66 2.13 9.05 -15.02
CA ARG A 66 3.04 9.99 -15.73
C ARG A 66 2.67 11.43 -15.46
N THR A 67 1.38 11.75 -15.41
CA THR A 67 0.92 13.09 -15.06
C THR A 67 1.35 13.47 -13.64
N SER A 68 1.21 12.54 -12.68
CA SER A 68 1.63 12.77 -11.29
C SER A 68 3.14 12.94 -11.16
N VAL A 69 3.94 12.14 -11.88
CA VAL A 69 5.41 12.32 -11.92
C VAL A 69 5.78 13.70 -12.47
N SER A 70 5.14 14.12 -13.56
CA SER A 70 5.38 15.45 -14.14
C SER A 70 5.04 16.59 -13.16
N LEU A 71 3.91 16.48 -12.44
CA LEU A 71 3.52 17.45 -11.43
C LEU A 71 4.50 17.47 -10.25
N ARG A 72 4.97 16.30 -9.80
CA ARG A 72 5.99 16.20 -8.74
C ARG A 72 7.27 16.95 -9.13
N HIS A 73 7.77 16.74 -10.35
CA HIS A 73 8.96 17.42 -10.84
C HIS A 73 8.73 18.94 -11.00
N GLU A 74 7.58 19.36 -11.50
CA GLU A 74 7.22 20.76 -11.62
C GLU A 74 7.19 21.45 -10.26
N MET A 75 6.54 20.84 -9.27
CA MET A 75 6.44 21.38 -7.91
C MET A 75 7.80 21.43 -7.21
N SER A 76 8.59 20.37 -7.33
CA SER A 76 9.91 20.28 -6.69
C SER A 76 10.97 21.20 -7.31
N SER A 77 10.81 21.59 -8.58
CA SER A 77 11.71 22.50 -9.29
C SER A 77 11.51 23.98 -8.93
N HIS A 78 10.63 24.32 -8.01
CA HIS A 78 10.26 25.70 -7.66
C HIS A 78 9.81 26.51 -8.88
N HIS A 79 9.04 25.91 -9.76
CA HIS A 79 8.50 26.55 -10.95
C HIS A 79 7.80 27.87 -10.59
N PRO A 80 7.97 28.96 -11.37
CA PRO A 80 7.37 30.29 -11.08
C PRO A 80 5.86 30.26 -10.87
N LYS A 81 5.15 29.32 -11.50
CA LYS A 81 3.72 29.09 -11.31
C LYS A 81 3.39 28.50 -9.92
N TYR A 82 4.36 27.81 -9.31
CA TYR A 82 4.25 27.21 -7.98
C TYR A 82 5.42 27.69 -7.10
N PRO A 83 5.50 28.99 -6.80
CA PRO A 83 6.63 29.61 -6.10
C PRO A 83 6.76 29.09 -4.66
N HIS A 84 5.71 28.48 -4.15
CA HIS A 84 5.64 27.86 -2.83
C HIS A 84 5.16 26.43 -3.01
N ILE A 85 5.69 25.52 -2.21
CA ILE A 85 5.06 24.23 -2.04
C ILE A 85 3.71 24.53 -1.38
N PRO A 86 2.58 24.23 -2.04
CA PRO A 86 1.26 24.66 -1.57
C PRO A 86 0.80 23.90 -0.32
N PHE A 87 1.70 23.13 0.30
CA PHE A 87 1.39 22.28 1.42
C PHE A 87 1.96 22.88 2.70
N PHE A 88 1.05 23.19 3.57
CA PHE A 88 1.36 23.51 4.94
C PHE A 88 1.66 22.20 5.70
N PRO A 89 2.68 22.13 6.61
CA PRO A 89 3.51 23.26 7.03
C PRO A 89 4.80 23.50 6.21
N ALA A 90 5.23 22.56 5.37
CA ALA A 90 6.42 22.76 4.54
C ALA A 90 6.09 23.67 3.36
N GLN A 91 6.81 24.78 3.24
CA GLN A 91 6.60 25.74 2.17
C GLN A 91 7.72 25.77 1.15
N LYS A 92 8.78 25.05 1.40
CA LYS A 92 9.94 24.85 0.51
C LYS A 92 10.64 23.55 0.89
N LEU A 93 11.44 23.02 -0.02
CA LEU A 93 12.09 21.70 0.15
C LEU A 93 12.93 21.60 1.43
N SER A 94 13.59 22.68 1.86
CA SER A 94 14.38 22.69 3.09
C SER A 94 13.58 22.52 4.38
N ASP A 95 12.26 22.64 4.33
CA ASP A 95 11.40 22.50 5.50
C ASP A 95 11.04 21.04 5.79
N PHE A 96 11.29 20.10 4.86
CA PHE A 96 10.98 18.68 5.03
C PHE A 96 11.73 18.05 6.22
N ALA A 97 12.90 18.52 6.57
CA ALA A 97 13.59 18.07 7.76
C ALA A 97 12.79 18.30 9.06
N LYS A 98 11.92 19.32 9.08
CA LYS A 98 11.06 19.65 10.23
C LYS A 98 9.69 18.98 10.15
N THR A 99 9.20 18.72 8.95
CA THR A 99 7.86 18.21 8.68
C THR A 99 7.92 17.11 7.60
N PRO A 100 8.63 16.00 7.88
CA PRO A 100 8.94 14.98 6.87
C PRO A 100 7.68 14.32 6.27
N TYR A 101 6.58 14.28 7.00
CA TYR A 101 5.30 13.73 6.54
C TYR A 101 4.71 14.46 5.33
N THR A 102 5.15 15.69 5.03
CA THR A 102 4.75 16.38 3.80
C THR A 102 5.31 15.74 2.52
N LEU A 103 6.25 14.78 2.65
CA LEU A 103 6.67 13.93 1.54
C LEU A 103 5.49 13.22 0.89
N TRP A 104 4.53 12.77 1.67
CA TRP A 104 3.40 11.98 1.16
C TRP A 104 2.55 12.71 0.12
N ASP A 105 2.52 14.05 0.16
CA ASP A 105 1.83 14.88 -0.84
C ASP A 105 2.50 14.85 -2.22
N PHE A 106 3.80 14.54 -2.27
CA PHE A 106 4.57 14.44 -3.52
C PHE A 106 4.59 13.04 -4.11
N PHE A 107 4.23 12.03 -3.31
CA PHE A 107 4.31 10.63 -3.68
C PHE A 107 2.97 9.88 -3.54
N PRO A 108 1.88 10.41 -4.13
CA PRO A 108 0.58 9.74 -4.07
C PRO A 108 0.57 8.46 -4.89
N ALA A 109 -0.24 7.49 -4.49
CA ALA A 109 -0.51 6.28 -5.26
C ALA A 109 -1.50 6.60 -6.39
N THR A 110 -1.00 7.00 -7.55
CA THR A 110 -1.83 7.46 -8.69
C THR A 110 -2.01 6.43 -9.80
N TRP A 111 -1.29 5.31 -9.72
CA TRP A 111 -1.52 4.19 -10.60
C TRP A 111 -2.61 3.29 -10.02
N THR A 112 -3.69 3.07 -10.74
CA THR A 112 -4.83 2.29 -10.24
C THR A 112 -4.61 0.81 -10.54
N CYS A 113 -4.76 -0.05 -9.52
CA CYS A 113 -4.78 -1.49 -9.71
C CYS A 113 -5.81 -1.89 -10.77
N PRO A 114 -5.45 -2.66 -11.81
CA PRO A 114 -6.39 -3.05 -12.87
C PRO A 114 -7.42 -4.08 -12.41
N HIS A 115 -7.30 -4.58 -11.20
CA HIS A 115 -8.16 -5.57 -10.56
C HIS A 115 -8.76 -5.02 -9.26
N ASP A 116 -9.31 -5.90 -8.45
CA ASP A 116 -9.77 -5.56 -7.10
C ASP A 116 -8.60 -5.23 -6.17
N ILE A 117 -8.87 -4.40 -5.16
CA ILE A 117 -7.98 -4.19 -4.03
C ILE A 117 -8.70 -4.64 -2.78
N GLN A 118 -8.08 -5.53 -2.01
CA GLN A 118 -8.67 -6.06 -0.80
C GLN A 118 -7.72 -5.92 0.39
N ARG A 119 -8.30 -5.64 1.56
CA ARG A 119 -7.59 -5.75 2.82
C ARG A 119 -7.51 -7.22 3.23
N VAL A 120 -6.30 -7.68 3.54
CA VAL A 120 -6.01 -9.04 3.97
C VAL A 120 -5.38 -8.97 5.36
N GLY A 121 -5.81 -9.82 6.27
CA GLY A 121 -5.46 -9.78 7.67
C GLY A 121 -6.34 -8.82 8.47
N ARG A 122 -5.93 -8.52 9.69
CA ARG A 122 -6.70 -7.66 10.61
C ARG A 122 -6.84 -6.23 10.10
N LEU A 123 -7.84 -5.52 10.59
CA LEU A 123 -7.95 -4.07 10.41
C LEU A 123 -6.94 -3.34 11.30
N GLY A 124 -6.46 -2.21 10.83
CA GLY A 124 -5.40 -1.46 11.49
C GLY A 124 -4.01 -2.07 11.23
N ASP A 125 -3.10 -1.90 12.16
CA ASP A 125 -1.73 -2.38 12.07
C ASP A 125 -1.67 -3.93 11.93
N GLY A 126 -0.81 -4.46 11.05
CA GLY A 126 -0.58 -5.89 10.79
C GLY A 126 -1.25 -6.45 9.53
N GLY A 127 -2.47 -6.03 9.15
CA GLY A 127 -3.05 -6.40 7.85
C GLY A 127 -2.45 -5.56 6.71
N LYS A 128 -2.55 -6.05 5.46
CA LYS A 128 -2.01 -5.35 4.28
C LYS A 128 -3.05 -5.30 3.14
N TRP A 129 -2.95 -4.30 2.28
CA TRP A 129 -3.76 -4.21 1.07
C TRP A 129 -3.12 -4.99 -0.07
N VAL A 130 -3.91 -5.73 -0.83
CA VAL A 130 -3.46 -6.60 -1.93
C VAL A 130 -4.19 -6.21 -3.21
N CYS A 131 -3.44 -5.88 -4.26
CA CYS A 131 -3.96 -5.70 -5.60
C CYS A 131 -4.20 -7.08 -6.24
N GLY A 132 -5.40 -7.30 -6.80
CA GLY A 132 -5.74 -8.51 -7.53
C GLY A 132 -5.91 -9.76 -6.65
N MET A 133 -6.36 -9.61 -5.41
CA MET A 133 -6.54 -10.76 -4.52
C MET A 133 -7.42 -11.85 -5.15
N SER A 134 -8.50 -11.46 -5.85
CA SER A 134 -9.38 -12.39 -6.57
C SER A 134 -8.68 -13.16 -7.70
N LEU A 135 -7.60 -12.63 -8.27
CA LEU A 135 -6.80 -13.37 -9.26
C LEU A 135 -5.95 -14.43 -8.59
N TYR A 136 -5.29 -14.10 -7.48
CA TYR A 136 -4.50 -15.06 -6.72
C TYR A 136 -5.35 -16.23 -6.23
N GLU A 137 -6.59 -15.98 -5.82
CA GLU A 137 -7.54 -17.02 -5.43
C GLU A 137 -7.93 -17.94 -6.58
N LYS A 138 -8.15 -17.35 -7.77
CA LYS A 138 -8.59 -18.09 -8.97
C LYS A 138 -7.47 -18.84 -9.67
N HIS A 139 -6.24 -18.35 -9.58
CA HIS A 139 -5.09 -18.91 -10.27
C HIS A 139 -4.90 -20.41 -9.99
N HIS A 140 -5.44 -20.91 -8.90
CA HIS A 140 -5.37 -22.30 -8.47
C HIS A 140 -6.72 -23.02 -8.39
N SER A 141 -7.80 -22.40 -8.85
CA SER A 141 -9.04 -23.15 -9.03
C SER A 141 -8.85 -24.07 -10.22
N PRO A 142 -8.92 -25.40 -10.06
CA PRO A 142 -8.90 -26.30 -11.21
C PRO A 142 -10.02 -25.84 -12.15
N SER A 143 -9.66 -25.40 -13.36
CA SER A 143 -10.63 -25.09 -14.39
C SER A 143 -11.57 -26.29 -14.46
N PRO A 144 -12.92 -26.10 -14.44
CA PRO A 144 -13.82 -27.19 -14.69
C PRO A 144 -13.54 -27.67 -16.12
N SER A 145 -12.67 -28.66 -16.25
CA SER A 145 -12.34 -29.26 -17.51
C SER A 145 -13.65 -29.80 -18.08
N THR A 146 -14.12 -29.16 -19.14
CA THR A 146 -15.05 -29.80 -20.08
C THR A 146 -14.40 -31.11 -20.50
N SER A 147 -14.94 -32.18 -19.95
CA SER A 147 -14.54 -33.55 -20.20
C SER A 147 -14.65 -33.85 -21.69
N SER A 148 -13.55 -33.88 -22.38
CA SER A 148 -13.34 -34.77 -23.51
C SER A 148 -11.92 -34.60 -24.06
N ALA A 149 -10.99 -35.41 -23.57
CA ALA A 149 -9.95 -36.02 -24.42
C ALA A 149 -8.99 -36.83 -23.55
N GLN A 150 -9.04 -38.11 -23.71
CA GLN A 150 -7.99 -39.05 -23.36
C GLN A 150 -6.70 -38.65 -24.11
N THR A 151 -5.56 -38.67 -23.38
CA THR A 151 -4.17 -38.38 -23.77
C THR A 151 -3.64 -36.98 -23.48
N ALA A 152 -3.77 -36.52 -22.22
CA ALA A 152 -2.88 -35.44 -21.74
C ALA A 152 -1.80 -36.07 -20.85
N GLN A 153 -0.52 -35.87 -21.21
CA GLN A 153 0.57 -35.98 -20.23
C GLN A 153 0.23 -35.11 -19.01
N PRO A 154 0.59 -35.52 -17.80
CA PRO A 154 0.39 -34.66 -16.64
C PRO A 154 1.07 -33.32 -16.97
N ALA A 155 0.27 -32.26 -17.05
CA ALA A 155 0.81 -30.92 -17.11
C ALA A 155 1.70 -30.73 -15.89
N ASP A 156 2.86 -30.10 -16.09
CA ASP A 156 3.70 -29.69 -14.97
C ASP A 156 2.80 -28.94 -13.97
N PRO A 157 2.92 -29.22 -12.66
CA PRO A 157 2.09 -28.55 -11.67
C PRO A 157 2.27 -27.05 -11.85
N GLU A 158 1.13 -26.32 -11.98
CA GLU A 158 1.15 -24.86 -12.02
C GLU A 158 2.03 -24.34 -10.89
N PRO A 159 2.96 -23.40 -11.16
CA PRO A 159 3.82 -22.85 -10.13
C PRO A 159 2.97 -22.21 -9.04
N GLY A 160 3.20 -22.60 -7.79
CA GLY A 160 2.53 -22.04 -6.64
C GLY A 160 2.85 -20.55 -6.45
N ILE A 161 1.99 -19.82 -5.74
CA ILE A 161 2.24 -18.42 -5.37
C ILE A 161 3.30 -18.34 -4.29
N THR A 162 4.40 -17.66 -4.56
CA THR A 162 5.51 -17.45 -3.63
C THR A 162 5.36 -16.10 -2.93
N ILE A 163 5.22 -16.14 -1.62
CA ILE A 163 5.06 -14.95 -0.77
C ILE A 163 6.26 -14.83 0.15
N TYR A 164 6.91 -13.67 0.16
CA TYR A 164 7.91 -13.34 1.16
C TYR A 164 7.35 -12.31 2.12
N SER A 165 7.51 -12.53 3.43
CA SER A 165 7.02 -11.66 4.50
C SER A 165 8.16 -11.31 5.46
N PHE A 166 8.51 -10.04 5.51
CA PHE A 166 9.53 -9.48 6.41
C PHE A 166 8.86 -8.60 7.48
N GLY A 167 9.29 -8.76 8.74
CA GLY A 167 8.68 -8.09 9.88
C GLY A 167 7.33 -8.71 10.24
N VAL A 168 7.34 -9.97 10.63
CA VAL A 168 6.12 -10.72 11.00
C VAL A 168 5.68 -10.40 12.42
N ASN A 169 6.66 -10.13 13.30
CA ASN A 169 6.43 -9.94 14.72
C ASN A 169 5.61 -11.09 15.33
N ASP A 170 4.78 -10.82 16.34
CA ASP A 170 3.88 -11.79 16.97
C ASP A 170 2.45 -11.76 16.38
N GLU A 171 2.24 -11.06 15.25
CA GLU A 171 0.98 -10.88 14.55
C GLU A 171 1.07 -11.48 13.14
N SER A 172 0.29 -12.49 12.82
CA SER A 172 0.34 -13.24 11.56
C SER A 172 -1.03 -13.40 10.89
N THR A 173 -1.95 -12.44 11.09
CA THR A 173 -3.27 -12.51 10.44
C THR A 173 -3.18 -12.39 8.93
N PHE A 174 -2.23 -11.59 8.41
CA PHE A 174 -1.99 -11.49 6.98
C PHE A 174 -1.57 -12.84 6.40
N GLU A 175 -0.54 -13.46 6.96
CA GLU A 175 -0.01 -14.73 6.50
C GLU A 175 -1.06 -15.85 6.63
N ALA A 176 -1.81 -15.87 7.72
CA ALA A 176 -2.86 -16.86 7.95
C ALA A 176 -4.00 -16.76 6.94
N GLU A 177 -4.44 -15.54 6.62
CA GLU A 177 -5.50 -15.30 5.63
C GLU A 177 -5.03 -15.62 4.21
N MET A 178 -3.80 -15.22 3.83
CA MET A 178 -3.22 -15.56 2.52
C MET A 178 -3.17 -17.08 2.31
N LEU A 179 -2.67 -17.84 3.29
CA LEU A 179 -2.62 -19.30 3.22
C LEU A 179 -3.99 -19.98 3.23
N THR A 180 -4.98 -19.34 3.84
CA THR A 180 -6.36 -19.83 3.83
C THR A 180 -7.02 -19.61 2.48
N ARG A 181 -6.83 -18.44 1.88
CA ARG A 181 -7.49 -18.04 0.64
C ARG A 181 -6.80 -18.58 -0.61
N ILE A 182 -5.48 -18.81 -0.56
CA ILE A 182 -4.71 -19.31 -1.70
C ILE A 182 -4.10 -20.67 -1.36
N PRO A 183 -4.76 -21.78 -1.74
CA PRO A 183 -4.37 -23.13 -1.31
C PRO A 183 -2.97 -23.58 -1.70
N LEU A 184 -2.41 -23.07 -2.80
CA LEU A 184 -1.06 -23.39 -3.27
C LEU A 184 -0.01 -22.35 -2.92
N ALA A 185 -0.36 -21.31 -2.14
CA ALA A 185 0.61 -20.34 -1.69
C ALA A 185 1.62 -20.96 -0.72
N GLN A 186 2.88 -20.53 -0.86
CA GLN A 186 3.98 -20.81 0.06
C GLN A 186 4.46 -19.49 0.65
N ILE A 187 4.54 -19.38 1.97
CA ILE A 187 5.02 -18.18 2.66
C ILE A 187 6.41 -18.44 3.26
N TYR A 188 7.35 -17.59 2.90
CA TYR A 188 8.70 -17.53 3.47
C TYR A 188 8.78 -16.28 4.33
N ALA A 189 8.74 -16.47 5.63
CA ALA A 189 8.66 -15.40 6.61
C ALA A 189 9.98 -15.22 7.35
N TYR A 190 10.35 -13.96 7.56
CA TYR A 190 11.63 -13.57 8.16
C TYR A 190 11.40 -12.49 9.21
N ASP A 191 11.90 -12.76 10.40
CA ASP A 191 11.90 -11.79 11.48
C ASP A 191 13.06 -12.10 12.45
N PHE A 192 13.82 -11.07 12.82
CA PHE A 192 14.96 -11.26 13.73
C PHE A 192 14.56 -11.16 15.21
N SER A 193 13.40 -10.56 15.52
CA SER A 193 12.96 -10.27 16.88
C SER A 193 12.23 -11.45 17.54
N VAL A 194 11.45 -12.19 16.74
CA VAL A 194 10.64 -13.33 17.20
C VAL A 194 11.21 -14.68 16.73
N THR A 195 10.62 -15.80 17.16
CA THR A 195 11.12 -17.14 16.85
C THR A 195 10.16 -17.99 16.05
N LYS A 196 8.95 -17.51 15.82
CA LYS A 196 7.87 -18.22 15.12
C LYS A 196 6.79 -17.23 14.70
N PHE A 197 5.89 -17.67 13.85
CA PHE A 197 4.64 -16.95 13.55
C PHE A 197 3.80 -16.69 14.80
N GLY A 198 3.00 -15.64 14.75
CA GLY A 198 1.99 -15.32 15.74
C GLY A 198 0.93 -16.43 15.87
N PRO A 199 0.12 -16.39 16.95
CA PRO A 199 -0.85 -17.45 17.26
C PRO A 199 -2.01 -17.56 16.26
N GLN A 200 -2.16 -16.61 15.35
CA GLN A 200 -3.21 -16.59 14.33
C GLN A 200 -2.96 -17.63 13.22
N LEU A 201 -1.71 -18.04 13.02
CA LEU A 201 -1.37 -19.06 12.03
C LEU A 201 -1.76 -20.45 12.49
N SER A 202 -2.71 -21.08 11.79
CA SER A 202 -3.14 -22.44 12.08
C SER A 202 -2.04 -23.46 11.78
N SER A 203 -1.95 -24.51 12.61
CA SER A 203 -1.07 -25.66 12.37
C SER A 203 -1.37 -26.40 11.06
N SER A 204 -2.58 -26.28 10.51
CA SER A 204 -2.95 -26.83 9.21
C SER A 204 -2.17 -26.22 8.05
N HIS A 205 -1.59 -25.02 8.24
CA HIS A 205 -0.77 -24.33 7.24
C HIS A 205 0.74 -24.59 7.40
N ALA A 206 1.16 -25.36 8.40
CA ALA A 206 2.58 -25.54 8.74
C ALA A 206 3.46 -26.05 7.59
N SER A 207 2.91 -26.85 6.67
CA SER A 207 3.66 -27.34 5.49
C SER A 207 3.90 -26.27 4.42
N ARG A 208 3.22 -25.12 4.52
CA ARG A 208 3.27 -24.02 3.56
C ARG A 208 3.76 -22.70 4.17
N ALA A 209 4.11 -22.72 5.44
CA ALA A 209 4.56 -21.56 6.21
C ALA A 209 5.97 -21.82 6.75
N HIS A 210 6.96 -21.15 6.15
CA HIS A 210 8.38 -21.33 6.45
C HIS A 210 8.89 -20.11 7.19
N PHE A 211 9.19 -20.27 8.49
CA PHE A 211 9.68 -19.19 9.34
C PHE A 211 11.19 -19.27 9.53
N HIS A 212 11.88 -18.15 9.36
CA HIS A 212 13.31 -18.01 9.60
C HIS A 212 13.60 -16.83 10.53
N LYS A 213 14.34 -17.07 11.60
CA LYS A 213 14.78 -16.02 12.51
C LYS A 213 15.96 -15.24 11.90
N TYR A 214 15.71 -14.51 10.80
CA TYR A 214 16.67 -13.69 10.08
C TYR A 214 16.17 -12.26 9.94
N GLY A 215 17.10 -11.30 9.89
CA GLY A 215 16.78 -9.93 9.47
C GLY A 215 17.01 -9.72 7.99
N LEU A 216 16.19 -8.87 7.36
CA LEU A 216 16.45 -8.32 6.03
C LEU A 216 17.40 -7.13 6.16
N GLY A 217 18.39 -7.02 5.28
CA GLY A 217 19.34 -5.92 5.30
C GLY A 217 19.95 -5.62 3.93
N ALA A 218 20.73 -4.56 3.87
CA ALA A 218 21.46 -4.16 2.66
C ALA A 218 22.66 -5.05 2.36
N LYS A 219 23.14 -5.83 3.33
CA LYS A 219 24.31 -6.71 3.22
C LYS A 219 24.10 -7.98 4.02
N ASP A 220 24.73 -9.05 3.55
CA ASP A 220 24.77 -10.31 4.29
C ASP A 220 25.72 -10.20 5.48
N ILE A 221 25.21 -10.47 6.68
CA ILE A 221 25.97 -10.50 7.94
C ILE A 221 25.63 -11.82 8.67
N PRO A 222 26.13 -12.96 8.18
CA PRO A 222 25.81 -14.26 8.74
C PRO A 222 26.41 -14.49 10.14
N SER A 223 27.41 -13.71 10.52
CA SER A 223 28.03 -13.75 11.86
C SER A 223 27.22 -13.04 12.94
N ARG A 224 26.20 -12.26 12.57
CA ARG A 224 25.29 -11.62 13.53
C ARG A 224 24.33 -12.66 14.13
N THR A 225 23.89 -12.43 15.34
CA THR A 225 22.88 -13.27 16.02
C THR A 225 21.69 -12.42 16.43
N PRO A 226 20.53 -12.60 15.78
CA PRO A 226 20.26 -13.38 14.56
C PRO A 226 20.96 -12.84 13.31
N PRO A 227 21.21 -13.67 12.28
CA PRO A 227 21.87 -13.24 11.07
C PRO A 227 20.99 -12.31 10.22
N PHE A 228 21.63 -11.50 9.38
CA PHE A 228 20.98 -10.64 8.40
C PHE A 228 21.40 -11.02 7.00
N TYR A 229 20.45 -11.00 6.07
CA TYR A 229 20.69 -11.31 4.67
C TYR A 229 20.00 -10.30 3.75
N THR A 230 20.54 -10.18 2.54
CA THR A 230 19.91 -9.43 1.46
C THR A 230 18.77 -10.24 0.84
N LEU A 231 17.81 -9.57 0.19
CA LEU A 231 16.69 -10.24 -0.45
C LEU A 231 17.15 -11.23 -1.53
N GLN A 232 18.12 -10.83 -2.38
CA GLN A 232 18.69 -11.69 -3.40
C GLN A 232 19.39 -12.93 -2.84
N THR A 233 20.02 -12.82 -1.68
CA THR A 233 20.63 -13.99 -1.00
C THR A 233 19.56 -14.95 -0.48
N LEU A 234 18.48 -14.44 0.11
CA LEU A 234 17.37 -15.27 0.59
C LEU A 234 16.63 -15.96 -0.55
N MET A 235 16.41 -15.25 -1.68
CA MET A 235 15.87 -15.86 -2.90
C MET A 235 16.75 -17.01 -3.39
N LYS A 236 18.07 -16.78 -3.44
CA LYS A 236 19.04 -17.82 -3.83
C LYS A 236 19.04 -19.01 -2.88
N GLN A 237 18.98 -18.81 -1.57
CA GLN A 237 18.93 -19.87 -0.57
C GLN A 237 17.69 -20.76 -0.74
N ASN A 238 16.57 -20.15 -1.10
CA ASN A 238 15.30 -20.87 -1.34
C ASN A 238 15.18 -21.39 -2.79
N SER A 239 16.14 -21.13 -3.66
CA SER A 239 16.09 -21.47 -5.11
C SER A 239 14.93 -20.80 -5.84
N HIS A 240 14.53 -19.60 -5.42
CA HIS A 240 13.47 -18.81 -6.06
C HIS A 240 14.06 -17.81 -7.06
N SER A 241 13.46 -17.76 -8.22
CA SER A 241 13.79 -16.77 -9.28
C SER A 241 12.75 -15.65 -9.38
N TYR A 242 11.63 -15.75 -8.63
CA TYR A 242 10.53 -14.81 -8.64
C TYR A 242 9.77 -14.84 -7.31
N ILE A 243 9.21 -13.71 -6.93
CA ILE A 243 8.34 -13.53 -5.77
C ILE A 243 7.03 -12.92 -6.28
N ASP A 244 5.90 -13.58 -6.08
CA ASP A 244 4.61 -13.02 -6.46
C ASP A 244 4.21 -11.86 -5.59
N ILE A 245 4.40 -12.00 -4.28
CA ILE A 245 4.02 -11.03 -3.26
C ILE A 245 5.16 -10.85 -2.25
N LEU A 246 5.62 -9.62 -2.10
CA LEU A 246 6.65 -9.22 -1.15
C LEU A 246 6.06 -8.26 -0.12
N LYS A 247 5.97 -8.69 1.14
CA LYS A 247 5.61 -7.83 2.28
C LYS A 247 6.89 -7.40 3.00
N ILE A 248 7.05 -6.09 3.24
CA ILE A 248 8.17 -5.51 3.97
C ILE A 248 7.65 -4.51 5.01
N ASP A 249 8.03 -4.76 6.28
CA ASP A 249 7.68 -3.93 7.41
C ASP A 249 8.79 -4.10 8.47
N ILE A 250 9.89 -3.34 8.33
CA ILE A 250 11.17 -3.59 9.02
C ILE A 250 11.78 -2.34 9.67
N GLU A 251 10.91 -1.43 10.09
CA GLU A 251 11.22 -0.34 11.02
C GLU A 251 12.37 0.59 10.56
N GLY A 252 12.34 0.99 9.28
CA GLY A 252 13.27 1.96 8.67
C GLY A 252 14.40 1.35 7.84
N SER A 253 14.53 0.04 7.79
CA SER A 253 15.53 -0.63 6.96
C SER A 253 15.06 -0.88 5.51
N GLU A 254 13.83 -0.52 5.16
CA GLU A 254 13.19 -0.73 3.86
C GLU A 254 14.00 -0.11 2.73
N TYR A 255 14.45 1.13 2.92
CA TYR A 255 15.19 1.89 1.92
C TYR A 255 16.49 1.21 1.51
N THR A 256 17.30 0.87 2.49
CA THR A 256 18.61 0.26 2.23
C THR A 256 18.53 -1.18 1.75
N ALA A 257 17.50 -1.92 2.18
CA ALA A 257 17.27 -3.28 1.73
C ALA A 257 16.85 -3.30 0.25
N LEU A 258 15.91 -2.43 -0.14
CA LEU A 258 15.48 -2.33 -1.54
C LEU A 258 16.55 -1.68 -2.43
N ASP A 259 17.35 -0.72 -1.93
CA ASP A 259 18.50 -0.20 -2.68
C ASP A 259 19.47 -1.33 -3.04
N SER A 260 19.81 -2.20 -2.09
CA SER A 260 20.67 -3.36 -2.35
C SER A 260 20.07 -4.31 -3.40
N PHE A 261 18.75 -4.52 -3.34
CA PHE A 261 18.04 -5.36 -4.29
C PHE A 261 18.02 -4.75 -5.70
N MET A 262 17.73 -3.44 -5.79
CA MET A 262 17.81 -2.69 -7.04
C MET A 262 19.25 -2.68 -7.63
N ASP A 263 20.25 -2.50 -6.77
CA ASP A 263 21.67 -2.55 -7.16
C ASP A 263 22.05 -3.89 -7.80
N PHE A 264 21.56 -4.99 -7.25
CA PHE A 264 21.81 -6.33 -7.76
C PHE A 264 21.18 -6.56 -9.14
N HIS A 265 20.02 -5.94 -9.39
CA HIS A 265 19.27 -6.08 -10.64
C HIS A 265 19.54 -4.98 -11.66
N ASP A 266 20.40 -4.00 -11.34
CA ASP A 266 20.72 -2.88 -12.21
C ASP A 266 21.50 -3.34 -13.45
N LYS A 267 21.01 -2.92 -14.64
CA LYS A 267 21.66 -3.25 -15.93
C LYS A 267 23.07 -2.71 -16.02
N GLU A 268 23.32 -1.51 -15.54
CA GLU A 268 24.65 -0.90 -15.55
C GLU A 268 25.66 -1.67 -14.69
N ARG A 269 25.17 -2.45 -13.75
CA ARG A 269 25.95 -3.34 -12.88
C ARG A 269 25.91 -4.81 -13.33
N GLY A 270 25.36 -5.09 -14.53
CA GLY A 270 25.28 -6.45 -15.09
C GLY A 270 24.03 -7.24 -14.68
N GLY A 271 23.06 -6.60 -14.04
CA GLY A 271 21.77 -7.20 -13.67
C GLY A 271 20.76 -7.24 -14.82
N SER A 272 19.56 -7.77 -14.52
CA SER A 272 18.49 -7.95 -15.50
C SER A 272 17.80 -6.64 -15.92
N GLY A 273 17.89 -5.60 -15.10
CA GLY A 273 17.10 -4.38 -15.23
C GLY A 273 15.61 -4.54 -14.89
N LYS A 274 15.25 -5.65 -14.27
CA LYS A 274 13.90 -5.96 -13.81
C LYS A 274 13.97 -6.51 -12.40
N LEU A 275 13.08 -6.06 -11.53
CA LEU A 275 12.91 -6.67 -10.21
C LEU A 275 12.03 -7.93 -10.36
N PRO A 276 12.47 -9.09 -9.89
CA PRO A 276 11.72 -10.34 -10.01
C PRO A 276 10.62 -10.43 -8.92
N VAL A 277 9.73 -9.44 -8.88
CA VAL A 277 8.66 -9.34 -7.89
C VAL A 277 7.39 -8.85 -8.58
N GLY A 278 6.24 -9.45 -8.29
CA GLY A 278 4.94 -9.09 -8.86
C GLY A 278 4.31 -7.88 -8.21
N GLN A 279 4.19 -7.89 -6.88
CA GLN A 279 3.78 -6.73 -6.10
C GLN A 279 4.54 -6.64 -4.77
N VAL A 280 4.65 -5.43 -4.26
CA VAL A 280 5.27 -5.12 -2.97
C VAL A 280 4.26 -4.41 -2.09
N MET A 281 4.05 -4.91 -0.89
CA MET A 281 3.38 -4.21 0.19
C MET A 281 4.45 -3.79 1.18
N ILE A 282 4.57 -2.51 1.41
CA ILE A 282 5.66 -1.96 2.20
C ILE A 282 5.14 -0.88 3.15
N GLU A 283 5.49 -0.98 4.42
CA GLU A 283 5.37 0.13 5.34
C GLU A 283 6.65 0.95 5.29
N LEU A 284 6.54 2.22 4.94
CA LEU A 284 7.66 3.16 4.89
C LEU A 284 7.73 3.95 6.18
N HIS A 285 8.86 3.85 6.86
CA HIS A 285 9.11 4.52 8.14
C HIS A 285 10.01 5.73 7.96
N LEU A 286 9.56 6.90 8.42
CA LEU A 286 10.37 8.11 8.53
C LEU A 286 11.00 8.16 9.93
N VAL A 287 11.98 7.29 10.18
CA VAL A 287 12.50 7.02 11.53
C VAL A 287 13.36 8.17 12.06
N ASP A 288 14.14 8.76 11.16
CA ASP A 288 14.95 9.93 11.48
C ASP A 288 15.04 10.93 10.32
N ASP A 289 15.28 12.19 10.69
CA ASP A 289 15.33 13.29 9.72
C ASP A 289 16.62 13.29 8.89
N GLU A 290 17.67 12.59 9.31
CA GLU A 290 18.94 12.49 8.59
C GLU A 290 18.85 11.51 7.41
N HIS A 291 18.07 10.45 7.56
CA HIS A 291 17.94 9.40 6.55
C HIS A 291 16.83 9.68 5.52
N VAL A 292 15.85 10.54 5.84
CA VAL A 292 14.71 10.82 4.97
C VAL A 292 14.65 12.30 4.57
N HIS A 293 15.56 12.68 3.69
CA HIS A 293 15.50 13.98 3.00
C HIS A 293 14.71 13.86 1.70
N PHE A 294 14.03 14.92 1.31
CA PHE A 294 13.24 14.96 0.07
C PHE A 294 14.03 14.44 -1.14
N GLU A 295 15.25 14.94 -1.38
CA GLU A 295 16.06 14.52 -2.53
C GLU A 295 16.43 13.03 -2.48
N ARG A 296 16.77 12.51 -1.30
CA ARG A 296 17.11 11.10 -1.12
C ARG A 296 15.90 10.21 -1.33
N PHE A 297 14.77 10.59 -0.73
CA PHE A 297 13.51 9.87 -0.89
C PHE A 297 13.06 9.87 -2.35
N THR A 298 13.14 11.03 -3.02
CA THR A 298 12.81 11.15 -4.45
C THR A 298 13.65 10.20 -5.30
N LYS A 299 14.97 10.17 -5.12
CA LYS A 299 15.87 9.28 -5.87
C LYS A 299 15.53 7.81 -5.65
N TRP A 300 15.29 7.43 -4.41
CA TRP A 300 14.93 6.06 -4.07
C TRP A 300 13.58 5.65 -4.69
N TRP A 301 12.59 6.52 -4.60
CA TRP A 301 11.26 6.30 -5.16
C TRP A 301 11.29 6.22 -6.69
N GLU A 302 11.94 7.18 -7.34
CA GLU A 302 12.04 7.23 -8.80
C GLU A 302 12.80 6.03 -9.35
N ARG A 303 13.79 5.55 -8.62
CA ARG A 303 14.50 4.33 -8.98
C ARG A 303 13.57 3.10 -8.97
N LEU A 304 12.68 2.98 -8.00
CA LEU A 304 11.65 1.95 -8.04
C LEU A 304 10.71 2.10 -9.25
N GLU A 305 10.31 3.33 -9.57
CA GLU A 305 9.51 3.62 -10.75
C GLU A 305 10.25 3.24 -12.06
N GLU A 306 11.55 3.45 -12.16
CA GLU A 306 12.39 3.04 -13.29
C GLU A 306 12.46 1.52 -13.45
N PHE A 307 12.48 0.77 -12.36
CA PHE A 307 12.37 -0.69 -12.38
C PHE A 307 10.96 -1.21 -12.73
N GLY A 308 10.01 -0.31 -12.97
CA GLY A 308 8.63 -0.66 -13.36
C GLY A 308 7.67 -0.80 -12.21
N MET A 309 8.07 -0.41 -11.01
CA MET A 309 7.16 -0.41 -9.87
C MET A 309 6.19 0.78 -9.95
N ARG A 310 4.91 0.55 -9.66
CA ARG A 310 3.85 1.56 -9.71
C ARG A 310 3.10 1.59 -8.40
N PRO A 311 3.07 2.75 -7.70
CA PRO A 311 2.33 2.88 -6.45
C PRO A 311 0.83 2.88 -6.75
N THR A 312 0.12 1.87 -6.25
CA THR A 312 -1.29 1.63 -6.57
C THR A 312 -2.26 1.85 -5.41
N TRP A 313 -1.74 1.83 -4.19
CA TRP A 313 -2.50 2.10 -2.98
C TRP A 313 -1.60 2.67 -1.90
N PHE A 314 -2.16 3.47 -1.00
CA PHE A 314 -1.48 3.88 0.22
C PHE A 314 -2.47 4.06 1.37
N GLU A 315 -1.99 3.85 2.60
CA GLU A 315 -2.74 4.05 3.83
C GLU A 315 -1.79 4.58 4.91
N THR A 316 -2.17 5.65 5.57
CA THR A 316 -1.41 6.15 6.72
C THR A 316 -1.64 5.23 7.92
N ASN A 317 -0.56 4.76 8.57
CA ASN A 317 -0.69 4.04 9.82
C ASN A 317 -1.09 5.02 10.93
N LEU A 318 -2.36 5.01 11.30
CA LEU A 318 -2.92 5.93 12.29
C LEU A 318 -2.41 5.65 13.71
N LEU A 319 -1.99 4.42 14.00
CA LEU A 319 -1.38 4.07 15.27
C LEU A 319 -0.04 4.81 15.43
N ALA A 320 0.77 4.84 14.38
CA ALA A 320 2.05 5.53 14.39
C ALA A 320 1.93 7.07 14.50
N VAL A 321 0.80 7.65 14.13
CA VAL A 321 0.53 9.09 14.32
C VAL A 321 0.44 9.46 15.80
N THR A 322 -0.02 8.55 16.65
CA THR A 322 -0.29 8.80 18.07
C THR A 322 0.80 8.27 19.02
N LEU A 323 1.74 7.50 18.49
CA LEU A 323 2.87 6.97 19.27
C LEU A 323 3.96 8.03 19.41
N GLY A 324 4.13 8.52 20.62
CA GLY A 324 5.18 9.46 20.99
C GLY A 324 4.64 10.74 21.63
N GLU A 325 5.28 11.17 22.68
CA GLU A 325 4.90 12.36 23.43
C GLU A 325 4.94 13.61 22.52
N GLY A 326 3.77 14.20 22.27
CA GLY A 326 3.61 15.46 21.54
C GLY A 326 3.88 15.37 20.03
N LYS A 327 4.08 14.19 19.46
CA LYS A 327 4.22 13.99 18.02
C LYS A 327 2.92 13.46 17.44
N THR A 328 2.40 14.14 16.42
CA THR A 328 1.16 13.80 15.71
C THR A 328 1.39 13.72 14.21
N ASP A 329 2.62 13.60 13.78
CA ASP A 329 3.00 13.54 12.37
C ASP A 329 2.91 12.09 11.84
N PRO A 330 2.30 11.87 10.67
CA PRO A 330 2.18 10.54 10.07
C PRO A 330 3.52 10.12 9.46
N ARG A 331 4.35 9.44 10.26
CA ARG A 331 5.68 8.99 9.85
C ARG A 331 5.72 7.59 9.27
N CYS A 332 4.63 6.84 9.38
CA CYS A 332 4.53 5.49 8.84
C CYS A 332 3.36 5.41 7.85
N VAL A 333 3.64 4.97 6.65
CA VAL A 333 2.67 4.86 5.57
C VAL A 333 2.84 3.55 4.83
N GLU A 334 1.75 2.82 4.71
CA GLU A 334 1.64 1.61 3.91
C GLU A 334 1.51 1.97 2.43
N TYR A 335 2.32 1.34 1.59
CA TYR A 335 2.16 1.40 0.13
C TYR A 335 1.99 0.01 -0.46
N VAL A 336 1.19 -0.05 -1.53
CA VAL A 336 1.17 -1.18 -2.44
C VAL A 336 1.74 -0.75 -3.77
N TRP A 337 2.70 -1.51 -4.27
CA TRP A 337 3.34 -1.32 -5.56
C TRP A 337 3.11 -2.52 -6.46
N VAL A 338 2.78 -2.29 -7.72
CA VAL A 338 2.65 -3.33 -8.74
C VAL A 338 3.78 -3.20 -9.73
N ASN A 339 4.41 -4.30 -10.09
CA ASN A 339 5.45 -4.34 -11.12
C ASN A 339 4.82 -4.50 -12.50
N VAL A 340 4.98 -3.50 -13.37
CA VAL A 340 4.48 -3.52 -14.75
C VAL A 340 5.51 -4.00 -15.77
N ASN A 341 6.75 -4.32 -15.35
CA ASN A 341 7.84 -4.71 -16.23
C ASN A 341 8.15 -6.21 -16.23
N ASP A 342 7.56 -7.00 -15.32
CA ASP A 342 7.79 -8.44 -15.26
C ASP A 342 6.57 -9.21 -15.77
N GLU A 343 6.71 -9.86 -16.90
CA GLU A 343 5.65 -10.60 -17.59
C GLU A 343 5.13 -11.82 -16.80
N ARG A 344 5.86 -12.26 -15.76
CA ARG A 344 5.43 -13.34 -14.86
C ARG A 344 4.34 -12.90 -13.91
N SER A 345 4.14 -11.58 -13.75
CA SER A 345 3.10 -11.06 -12.87
C SER A 345 1.70 -11.40 -13.40
N ILE A 346 0.92 -12.14 -12.62
CA ILE A 346 -0.48 -12.45 -12.95
C ILE A 346 -1.35 -11.19 -13.03
N LEU A 347 -0.91 -10.08 -12.43
CA LEU A 347 -1.63 -8.80 -12.42
C LEU A 347 -1.63 -8.11 -13.77
N LEU A 348 -0.79 -8.53 -14.72
CA LEU A 348 -0.72 -7.98 -16.08
C LEU A 348 -1.55 -8.77 -17.09
N GLY A 349 -2.04 -9.94 -16.68
CA GLY A 349 -2.91 -10.80 -17.50
C GLY A 349 -4.38 -10.33 -17.56
N GLU A 350 -5.19 -10.98 -18.40
CA GLU A 350 -6.64 -10.76 -18.48
C GLU A 350 -7.40 -11.51 -17.37
#